data_7264e3a1f7ed2030d6a948cded18a47d
#
_entry.id   7264e3a1f7ed2030d6a948cded18a47d
#
_cell.length_a   1.000
_cell.length_b   1.000
_cell.length_c   1.000
_cell.angle_alpha   90.00
_cell.angle_beta   90.00
_cell.angle_gamma   90.00
#
_symmetry.space_group_name_H-M   'P 1'
#
loop_
_entity.id
_entity.type
_entity.pdbx_description
1 polymer ?
#
loop_
_entity_poly.entity_id
_entity_poly.type
_entity_poly.pdbx_seq_one_letter_code
_entity_poly.pdbx_strand_id
1 'polypeptide(L)'
;MENFKVLTLYRPHWIMEFLVMIRLLASSLIIFSTLMHYAAGKNTDHWSLLPIKKVQVPDTMKDPWVKNPIDAFILKKLRKKGMEPQPSASSSTLMRRLHAGLTGILPSINEITQFTGNQSDEKYGILVDELLESPHYGERWARHWLDVARYGESDGILTVNEDKVRVNAWKYRDSVISAFNKDLPFDQFVRYQLSPTGNEIPDNYKELKQFVQLGTKLQNNANPNDKQFHHLNDIVSTTGSAFLGLSFGCARCHDHPVDPMTTEEYYQFTAIFFEQFKVQPKASSKTIPLRVTTPTVLKNGDWKSLGKKVTPGFLNVLMKKPNNYWLDLEDHKMLSLGNWLTDSEHGAGNLLARVIINRLWHYHFGQGIVKTPNDFGIIGSTPSHPNLLDWLAGELIKREWKLKPIQKLIVSSATYRQKNSFSTEYLKIDSDNTLLWHRKPHRLEAEAIRDRMLDVAGVLNKQMYGPSIPIGNYKKTFDDSPKTWRRSIYLQAHRAVEHPTLSLFNSPNTEVSVGARSTSTGEESTLFALNSKLSWELAEHFAKRIDGYSAKNSDQIINNAYMLALSRPPSQEETAIGLDLLGNGEFDNLVKFCHVLLGINEFIYIH
;
A
#
# COMPACT_ATOMS: atom_id res chain seq x y z
N MET A 1 -75.85 30.11 -1.08
CA MET A 1 -75.13 31.29 -0.62
C MET A 1 -73.91 30.76 0.09
N GLU A 2 -72.78 30.91 -0.28
CA GLU A 2 -71.81 31.45 -1.15
C GLU A 2 -70.54 30.61 -1.10
N ASN A 3 -70.02 30.28 -2.28
CA ASN A 3 -68.80 29.49 -2.46
C ASN A 3 -67.58 30.33 -2.13
N PHE A 4 -66.69 29.85 -1.27
CA PHE A 4 -65.27 30.29 -1.19
C PHE A 4 -64.39 29.24 -1.84
N LYS A 5 -63.93 29.53 -3.07
CA LYS A 5 -62.88 28.80 -3.74
C LYS A 5 -61.53 29.17 -3.15
N VAL A 6 -60.85 28.20 -2.54
CA VAL A 6 -59.45 28.30 -2.17
C VAL A 6 -58.61 28.07 -3.42
N LEU A 7 -57.95 29.09 -3.91
CA LEU A 7 -56.92 29.00 -4.96
C LEU A 7 -55.63 28.42 -4.38
N THR A 8 -55.40 27.11 -4.57
CA THR A 8 -54.10 26.48 -4.37
C THR A 8 -53.18 26.88 -5.50
N LEU A 9 -52.21 27.73 -5.22
CA LEU A 9 -51.11 28.08 -6.11
C LEU A 9 -50.20 26.84 -6.29
N TYR A 10 -50.40 26.15 -7.40
CA TYR A 10 -49.52 25.08 -7.89
C TYR A 10 -48.20 25.79 -8.32
N ARG A 11 -47.12 25.65 -7.53
CA ARG A 11 -45.77 25.98 -8.00
C ARG A 11 -45.28 24.81 -8.83
N PRO A 12 -44.96 24.99 -10.13
CA PRO A 12 -44.52 23.88 -10.95
C PRO A 12 -43.15 23.36 -10.46
N HIS A 13 -43.01 22.06 -10.33
CA HIS A 13 -41.83 21.32 -9.82
C HIS A 13 -40.53 21.72 -10.54
N TRP A 14 -40.59 22.04 -11.83
CA TRP A 14 -39.43 22.46 -12.64
C TRP A 14 -38.79 23.78 -12.19
N ILE A 15 -39.52 24.70 -11.55
CA ILE A 15 -38.95 25.95 -10.99
C ILE A 15 -38.04 25.66 -9.79
N MET A 16 -38.41 24.69 -8.95
CA MET A 16 -37.54 24.25 -7.84
C MET A 16 -36.28 23.54 -8.32
N GLU A 17 -36.39 22.67 -9.30
CA GLU A 17 -35.23 22.00 -9.91
C GLU A 17 -34.30 23.00 -10.60
N PHE A 18 -34.84 23.97 -11.30
CA PHE A 18 -34.06 25.03 -11.97
C PHE A 18 -33.33 25.93 -10.95
N LEU A 19 -33.95 26.27 -9.82
CA LEU A 19 -33.32 27.02 -8.75
C LEU A 19 -32.26 26.22 -7.99
N VAL A 20 -32.43 24.91 -7.84
CA VAL A 20 -31.42 24.01 -7.28
C VAL A 20 -30.23 23.90 -8.23
N MET A 21 -30.48 23.76 -9.53
CA MET A 21 -29.42 23.70 -10.55
C MET A 21 -28.63 25.01 -10.64
N ILE A 22 -29.29 26.18 -10.56
CA ILE A 22 -28.61 27.48 -10.49
C ILE A 22 -27.78 27.62 -9.22
N ARG A 23 -28.27 27.15 -8.05
CA ARG A 23 -27.50 27.15 -6.80
C ARG A 23 -26.28 26.26 -6.87
N LEU A 24 -26.40 25.06 -7.46
CA LEU A 24 -25.29 24.15 -7.67
C LEU A 24 -24.24 24.71 -8.65
N LEU A 25 -24.68 25.35 -9.75
CA LEU A 25 -23.82 26.03 -10.71
C LEU A 25 -23.13 27.27 -10.08
N ALA A 26 -23.84 28.06 -9.30
CA ALA A 26 -23.28 29.20 -8.59
C ALA A 26 -22.28 28.76 -7.51
N SER A 27 -22.58 27.70 -6.77
CA SER A 27 -21.65 27.11 -5.79
C SER A 27 -20.40 26.53 -6.47
N SER A 28 -20.55 25.87 -7.63
CA SER A 28 -19.43 25.37 -8.44
C SER A 28 -18.58 26.51 -9.00
N LEU A 29 -19.19 27.62 -9.45
CA LEU A 29 -18.48 28.80 -9.92
C LEU A 29 -17.74 29.52 -8.78
N ILE A 30 -18.32 29.59 -7.60
CA ILE A 30 -17.68 30.20 -6.43
C ILE A 30 -16.50 29.33 -5.95
N ILE A 31 -16.66 28.00 -5.92
CA ILE A 31 -15.57 27.06 -5.62
C ILE A 31 -14.47 27.14 -6.68
N PHE A 32 -14.83 27.24 -7.96
CA PHE A 32 -13.87 27.40 -9.05
C PHE A 32 -13.18 28.77 -9.02
N SER A 33 -13.90 29.85 -8.69
CA SER A 33 -13.33 31.19 -8.53
C SER A 33 -12.41 31.28 -7.30
N THR A 34 -12.75 30.67 -6.18
CA THR A 34 -11.87 30.59 -4.98
C THR A 34 -10.65 29.73 -5.26
N LEU A 35 -10.76 28.63 -5.98
CA LEU A 35 -9.63 27.82 -6.45
C LEU A 35 -8.74 28.61 -7.43
N MET A 36 -9.31 29.38 -8.35
CA MET A 36 -8.56 30.25 -9.26
C MET A 36 -7.84 31.42 -8.53
N HIS A 37 -8.42 32.00 -7.50
CA HIS A 37 -7.75 33.03 -6.68
C HIS A 37 -6.66 32.47 -5.78
N TYR A 38 -6.78 31.21 -5.33
CA TYR A 38 -5.72 30.50 -4.60
C TYR A 38 -4.53 30.14 -5.49
N ALA A 39 -4.74 29.96 -6.79
CA ALA A 39 -3.72 29.63 -7.78
C ALA A 39 -2.79 30.82 -8.17
N ALA A 40 -3.08 32.04 -7.76
CA ALA A 40 -2.30 33.24 -8.15
C ALA A 40 -0.96 33.39 -7.41
N GLY A 41 -0.67 32.61 -6.36
CA GLY A 41 0.63 32.51 -5.71
C GLY A 41 1.02 31.05 -5.57
N LYS A 42 1.94 30.55 -6.42
CA LYS A 42 2.48 29.19 -6.27
C LYS A 42 2.99 29.02 -4.84
N ASN A 43 2.25 28.29 -4.01
CA ASN A 43 2.59 28.10 -2.60
C ASN A 43 3.79 27.15 -2.47
N THR A 44 4.99 27.70 -2.62
CA THR A 44 6.27 26.99 -2.45
C THR A 44 6.55 26.66 -0.98
N ASP A 45 5.78 27.23 -0.03
CA ASP A 45 5.96 27.05 1.41
C ASP A 45 5.13 25.88 1.97
N HIS A 46 4.58 25.05 1.09
CA HIS A 46 3.85 23.84 1.51
C HIS A 46 4.77 22.90 2.31
N TRP A 47 4.28 22.38 3.43
CA TRP A 47 5.05 21.59 4.40
C TRP A 47 5.84 20.44 3.78
N SER A 48 5.30 19.77 2.75
CA SER A 48 5.94 18.61 2.11
C SER A 48 7.14 19.00 1.26
N LEU A 49 7.16 20.20 0.70
CA LEU A 49 8.19 20.74 -0.19
C LEU A 49 9.37 21.36 0.58
N LEU A 50 9.17 21.64 1.87
CA LEU A 50 10.20 22.21 2.73
C LEU A 50 11.19 21.13 3.22
N PRO A 51 12.44 21.49 3.51
CA PRO A 51 13.39 20.60 4.17
C PRO A 51 12.84 20.03 5.47
N ILE A 52 13.28 18.80 5.83
CA ILE A 52 12.97 18.20 7.13
C ILE A 52 13.47 19.11 8.24
N LYS A 53 12.56 19.44 9.18
CA LYS A 53 12.91 20.23 10.36
C LYS A 53 13.67 19.36 11.36
N LYS A 54 14.73 19.91 11.96
CA LYS A 54 15.38 19.27 13.10
C LYS A 54 14.45 19.37 14.32
N VAL A 55 13.78 18.28 14.63
CA VAL A 55 12.78 18.21 15.69
C VAL A 55 13.38 17.59 16.95
N GLN A 56 13.21 18.28 18.10
CA GLN A 56 13.57 17.71 19.40
C GLN A 56 12.46 16.78 19.91
N VAL A 57 12.86 15.66 20.51
CA VAL A 57 11.93 14.75 21.18
C VAL A 57 11.30 15.46 22.37
N PRO A 58 9.96 15.39 22.55
CA PRO A 58 9.27 16.06 23.64
C PRO A 58 9.69 15.59 25.04
N ASP A 59 9.56 16.47 26.05
CA ASP A 59 9.87 16.17 27.47
C ASP A 59 9.02 15.04 28.06
N THR A 60 7.89 14.72 27.45
CA THR A 60 7.05 13.56 27.77
C THR A 60 7.80 12.23 27.69
N MET A 61 9.03 12.21 27.20
CA MET A 61 9.94 11.06 27.18
C MET A 61 10.17 10.46 28.58
N LYS A 62 9.97 11.21 29.65
CA LYS A 62 10.12 10.77 31.05
C LYS A 62 8.89 10.04 31.61
N ASP A 63 7.78 10.02 30.88
CA ASP A 63 6.55 9.37 31.31
C ASP A 63 6.69 7.84 31.29
N PRO A 64 6.20 7.12 32.33
CA PRO A 64 6.31 5.66 32.40
C PRO A 64 5.66 4.88 31.26
N TRP A 65 4.66 5.47 30.57
CA TRP A 65 4.02 4.86 29.41
C TRP A 65 4.95 4.84 28.19
N VAL A 66 5.85 5.82 28.10
CA VAL A 66 6.74 6.01 26.93
C VAL A 66 7.84 4.97 26.89
N LYS A 67 7.92 4.22 25.80
CA LYS A 67 8.99 3.23 25.54
C LYS A 67 10.06 3.75 24.60
N ASN A 68 9.69 4.64 23.68
CA ASN A 68 10.64 5.24 22.75
C ASN A 68 10.15 6.64 22.27
N PRO A 69 10.96 7.38 21.49
CA PRO A 69 10.61 8.74 21.06
C PRO A 69 9.27 8.89 20.35
N ILE A 70 8.79 7.89 19.62
CA ILE A 70 7.47 7.91 18.95
C ILE A 70 6.39 8.23 19.96
N ASP A 71 6.41 7.55 21.09
CA ASP A 71 5.41 7.68 22.15
C ASP A 71 5.38 9.06 22.76
N ALA A 72 6.55 9.69 22.89
CA ALA A 72 6.64 11.05 23.41
C ALA A 72 5.89 12.07 22.54
N PHE A 73 5.97 11.94 21.21
CA PHE A 73 5.22 12.78 20.29
C PHE A 73 3.71 12.53 20.37
N ILE A 74 3.29 11.27 20.46
CA ILE A 74 1.88 10.87 20.58
C ILE A 74 1.31 11.37 21.90
N LEU A 75 1.96 11.07 23.02
CA LEU A 75 1.52 11.46 24.37
C LEU A 75 1.35 12.97 24.51
N LYS A 76 2.34 13.74 24.02
CA LYS A 76 2.25 15.21 24.02
C LYS A 76 0.98 15.71 23.33
N LYS A 77 0.63 15.10 22.21
CA LYS A 77 -0.54 15.52 21.42
C LYS A 77 -1.85 15.08 22.06
N LEU A 78 -1.91 13.87 22.62
CA LEU A 78 -3.05 13.37 23.38
C LEU A 78 -3.36 14.28 24.58
N ARG A 79 -2.36 14.55 25.41
CA ARG A 79 -2.51 15.39 26.61
C ARG A 79 -2.94 16.83 26.30
N LYS A 80 -2.47 17.37 25.16
CA LYS A 80 -2.97 18.68 24.68
C LYS A 80 -4.49 18.69 24.42
N LYS A 81 -5.08 17.51 24.19
CA LYS A 81 -6.52 17.31 23.97
C LYS A 81 -7.26 16.74 25.19
N GLY A 82 -6.59 16.64 26.34
CA GLY A 82 -7.17 16.05 27.56
C GLY A 82 -7.37 14.53 27.46
N MET A 83 -6.62 13.86 26.59
CA MET A 83 -6.73 12.41 26.35
C MET A 83 -5.49 11.69 26.88
N GLU A 84 -5.68 10.46 27.36
CA GLU A 84 -4.60 9.55 27.74
C GLU A 84 -4.60 8.31 26.83
N PRO A 85 -3.43 7.72 26.57
CA PRO A 85 -3.31 6.52 25.76
C PRO A 85 -3.79 5.27 26.51
N GLN A 86 -4.06 4.21 25.75
CA GLN A 86 -4.44 2.93 26.35
C GLN A 86 -3.22 2.12 26.82
N PRO A 87 -3.40 1.26 27.82
CA PRO A 87 -2.36 0.30 28.22
C PRO A 87 -2.04 -0.70 27.10
N SER A 88 -0.96 -1.46 27.29
CA SER A 88 -0.54 -2.51 26.35
C SER A 88 -1.62 -3.58 26.19
N ALA A 89 -1.75 -4.11 24.97
CA ALA A 89 -2.55 -5.29 24.67
C ALA A 89 -1.93 -6.56 25.31
N SER A 90 -2.69 -7.66 25.32
CA SER A 90 -2.20 -8.97 25.79
C SER A 90 -1.04 -9.48 24.93
N SER A 91 -0.21 -10.35 25.47
CA SER A 91 0.92 -10.95 24.74
C SER A 91 0.48 -11.68 23.48
N SER A 92 -0.60 -12.44 23.55
CA SER A 92 -1.16 -13.15 22.39
C SER A 92 -1.58 -12.18 21.28
N THR A 93 -2.24 -11.06 21.63
CA THR A 93 -2.59 -9.99 20.69
C THR A 93 -1.35 -9.36 20.08
N LEU A 94 -0.34 -9.04 20.88
CA LEU A 94 0.91 -8.44 20.41
C LEU A 94 1.68 -9.36 19.47
N MET A 95 1.81 -10.64 19.83
CA MET A 95 2.46 -11.65 19.00
C MET A 95 1.77 -11.79 17.66
N ARG A 96 0.44 -11.96 17.67
CA ARG A 96 -0.35 -12.06 16.46
C ARG A 96 -0.21 -10.82 15.57
N ARG A 97 -0.17 -9.62 16.18
CA ARG A 97 0.01 -8.34 15.49
C ARG A 97 1.39 -8.24 14.84
N LEU A 98 2.45 -8.66 15.55
CA LEU A 98 3.81 -8.68 15.01
C LEU A 98 3.94 -9.64 13.83
N HIS A 99 3.49 -10.87 13.97
CA HIS A 99 3.50 -11.87 12.91
C HIS A 99 2.73 -11.39 11.66
N ALA A 100 1.54 -10.85 11.85
CA ALA A 100 0.74 -10.32 10.75
C ALA A 100 1.40 -9.13 10.04
N GLY A 101 1.98 -8.21 10.81
CA GLY A 101 2.58 -6.98 10.28
C GLY A 101 3.95 -7.20 9.65
N LEU A 102 4.79 -8.09 10.20
CA LEU A 102 6.16 -8.27 9.76
C LEU A 102 6.34 -9.40 8.75
N THR A 103 5.64 -10.53 8.91
CA THR A 103 5.82 -11.71 8.03
C THR A 103 4.57 -12.15 7.28
N GLY A 104 3.38 -11.81 7.81
CA GLY A 104 2.09 -12.26 7.27
C GLY A 104 1.82 -13.75 7.50
N ILE A 105 2.64 -14.45 8.30
CA ILE A 105 2.50 -15.87 8.67
C ILE A 105 2.11 -15.94 10.15
N LEU A 106 1.30 -16.94 10.51
CA LEU A 106 0.88 -17.14 11.90
C LEU A 106 2.01 -17.75 12.73
N PRO A 107 2.06 -17.46 14.05
CA PRO A 107 2.97 -18.14 14.97
C PRO A 107 2.53 -19.60 15.18
N SER A 108 3.48 -20.48 15.47
CA SER A 108 3.22 -21.85 15.92
C SER A 108 2.71 -21.88 17.36
N ILE A 109 2.05 -22.97 17.76
CA ILE A 109 1.60 -23.16 19.16
C ILE A 109 2.77 -23.06 20.15
N ASN A 110 3.93 -23.59 19.78
CA ASN A 110 5.13 -23.54 20.64
C ASN A 110 5.61 -22.09 20.83
N GLU A 111 5.70 -21.30 19.77
CA GLU A 111 6.06 -19.88 19.86
C GLU A 111 5.07 -19.10 20.72
N ILE A 112 3.75 -19.35 20.56
CA ILE A 112 2.71 -18.71 21.37
C ILE A 112 2.91 -19.06 22.86
N THR A 113 3.08 -20.33 23.18
CA THR A 113 3.23 -20.79 24.56
C THR A 113 4.48 -20.22 25.22
N GLN A 114 5.61 -20.19 24.50
CA GLN A 114 6.88 -19.64 25.01
C GLN A 114 6.80 -18.13 25.22
N PHE A 115 6.14 -17.41 24.33
CA PHE A 115 6.01 -15.95 24.43
C PHE A 115 5.02 -15.52 25.50
N THR A 116 3.88 -16.21 25.62
CA THR A 116 2.83 -15.85 26.60
C THR A 116 3.15 -16.25 28.02
N GLY A 117 3.98 -17.28 28.23
CA GLY A 117 4.37 -17.78 29.56
C GLY A 117 5.29 -16.85 30.38
N ASN A 118 5.94 -15.89 29.74
CA ASN A 118 6.82 -14.93 30.45
C ASN A 118 6.91 -13.62 29.64
N GLN A 119 6.15 -12.62 30.07
CA GLN A 119 6.11 -11.30 29.43
C GLN A 119 7.23 -10.40 29.93
N SER A 120 8.23 -10.10 29.06
CA SER A 120 9.20 -9.04 29.31
C SER A 120 9.39 -8.21 28.03
N ASP A 121 9.81 -6.94 28.19
CA ASP A 121 10.16 -6.09 27.05
C ASP A 121 11.37 -6.66 26.28
N GLU A 122 12.25 -7.40 26.97
CA GLU A 122 13.38 -8.09 26.35
C GLU A 122 12.90 -9.19 25.39
N LYS A 123 12.02 -10.09 25.83
CA LYS A 123 11.45 -11.14 24.96
C LYS A 123 10.66 -10.57 23.80
N TYR A 124 9.94 -9.47 24.03
CA TYR A 124 9.28 -8.76 22.94
C TYR A 124 10.28 -8.24 21.90
N GLY A 125 11.39 -7.67 22.36
CA GLY A 125 12.48 -7.19 21.50
C GLY A 125 13.13 -8.31 20.69
N ILE A 126 13.39 -9.46 21.31
CA ILE A 126 13.93 -10.66 20.64
C ILE A 126 12.98 -11.13 19.55
N LEU A 127 11.67 -11.27 19.83
CA LEU A 127 10.68 -11.66 18.82
C LEU A 127 10.62 -10.67 17.65
N VAL A 128 10.72 -9.36 17.93
CA VAL A 128 10.77 -8.35 16.85
C VAL A 128 12.00 -8.55 15.97
N ASP A 129 13.17 -8.81 16.56
CA ASP A 129 14.40 -9.04 15.81
C ASP A 129 14.32 -10.33 14.95
N GLU A 130 13.82 -11.42 15.53
CA GLU A 130 13.61 -12.68 14.81
C GLU A 130 12.66 -12.51 13.60
N LEU A 131 11.56 -11.80 13.78
CA LEU A 131 10.61 -11.56 12.70
C LEU A 131 11.15 -10.62 11.60
N LEU A 132 11.96 -9.61 11.96
CA LEU A 132 12.64 -8.75 11.00
C LEU A 132 13.72 -9.49 10.21
N GLU A 133 14.37 -10.51 10.79
CA GLU A 133 15.34 -11.36 10.11
C GLU A 133 14.71 -12.55 9.39
N SER A 134 13.44 -12.82 9.60
CA SER A 134 12.71 -13.88 8.89
C SER A 134 12.73 -13.65 7.38
N PRO A 135 12.97 -14.68 6.56
CA PRO A 135 12.89 -14.56 5.10
C PRO A 135 11.49 -14.16 4.61
N HIS A 136 10.46 -14.42 5.40
CA HIS A 136 9.08 -14.06 5.10
C HIS A 136 8.78 -12.56 5.29
N TYR A 137 9.67 -11.82 5.96
CA TYR A 137 9.60 -10.37 6.05
C TYR A 137 9.65 -9.71 4.66
N GLY A 138 10.59 -10.13 3.81
CA GLY A 138 10.69 -9.60 2.46
C GLY A 138 9.46 -9.91 1.60
N GLU A 139 8.84 -11.08 1.73
CA GLU A 139 7.60 -11.40 1.02
C GLU A 139 6.45 -10.47 1.42
N ARG A 140 6.31 -10.22 2.74
CA ARG A 140 5.28 -9.32 3.28
C ARG A 140 5.48 -7.88 2.78
N TRP A 141 6.68 -7.34 2.91
CA TRP A 141 6.97 -5.93 2.59
C TRP A 141 7.16 -5.68 1.11
N ALA A 142 7.62 -6.68 0.35
CA ALA A 142 7.60 -6.63 -1.10
C ALA A 142 6.17 -6.50 -1.64
N ARG A 143 5.17 -7.21 -1.08
CA ARG A 143 3.79 -7.10 -1.55
C ARG A 143 3.30 -5.65 -1.51
N HIS A 144 3.59 -4.94 -0.42
CA HIS A 144 3.24 -3.52 -0.29
C HIS A 144 3.93 -2.64 -1.36
N TRP A 145 5.21 -2.89 -1.62
CA TRP A 145 5.92 -2.17 -2.68
C TRP A 145 5.41 -2.48 -4.08
N LEU A 146 5.05 -3.72 -4.35
CA LEU A 146 4.53 -4.15 -5.65
C LEU A 146 3.24 -3.42 -6.03
N ASP A 147 2.40 -3.04 -5.07
CA ASP A 147 1.22 -2.19 -5.29
C ASP A 147 1.61 -0.77 -5.73
N VAL A 148 2.58 -0.19 -5.04
CA VAL A 148 3.12 1.14 -5.36
C VAL A 148 3.79 1.15 -6.74
N ALA A 149 4.50 0.07 -7.07
CA ALA A 149 5.17 -0.11 -8.36
C ALA A 149 4.22 -0.51 -9.50
N ARG A 150 2.91 -0.64 -9.26
CA ARG A 150 1.94 -1.15 -10.25
C ARG A 150 2.37 -2.46 -10.91
N TYR A 151 2.94 -3.36 -10.09
CA TYR A 151 3.46 -4.62 -10.58
C TYR A 151 2.38 -5.50 -11.17
N GLY A 152 2.59 -5.95 -12.40
CA GLY A 152 1.76 -6.92 -13.07
C GLY A 152 2.59 -7.75 -14.04
N GLU A 153 2.21 -9.02 -14.19
CA GLU A 153 2.91 -10.01 -15.00
C GLU A 153 2.32 -10.20 -16.40
N SER A 154 1.47 -9.26 -16.82
CA SER A 154 0.91 -9.20 -18.16
C SER A 154 0.94 -7.79 -18.72
N ASP A 155 0.66 -7.63 -20.02
CA ASP A 155 0.76 -6.35 -20.70
C ASP A 155 -0.37 -5.39 -20.34
N GLY A 156 -1.49 -5.90 -19.82
CA GLY A 156 -2.70 -5.15 -19.56
C GLY A 156 -3.61 -5.11 -20.78
N ILE A 157 -4.91 -4.88 -20.56
CA ILE A 157 -5.87 -4.97 -21.63
C ILE A 157 -6.10 -3.64 -22.30
N LEU A 158 -6.14 -3.77 -23.60
CA LEU A 158 -6.98 -2.93 -24.44
C LEU A 158 -7.90 -3.76 -25.34
N THR A 159 -7.75 -5.10 -25.35
CA THR A 159 -8.76 -6.07 -25.83
C THR A 159 -8.64 -7.37 -25.06
N VAL A 160 -9.78 -7.95 -24.69
CA VAL A 160 -9.94 -9.17 -23.86
C VAL A 160 -9.18 -10.41 -24.38
N ASN A 161 -8.74 -10.39 -25.63
CA ASN A 161 -8.10 -11.53 -26.27
C ASN A 161 -6.55 -11.52 -26.25
N GLU A 162 -5.91 -10.42 -25.80
CA GLU A 162 -4.48 -10.21 -26.04
C GLU A 162 -3.65 -9.79 -24.81
N ASP A 163 -4.14 -10.00 -23.58
CA ASP A 163 -3.34 -9.70 -22.39
C ASP A 163 -2.18 -10.68 -22.27
N LYS A 164 -1.06 -10.33 -22.89
CA LYS A 164 0.11 -11.17 -23.01
C LYS A 164 0.91 -11.24 -21.71
N VAL A 165 1.17 -12.46 -21.25
CA VAL A 165 2.02 -12.71 -20.08
C VAL A 165 3.47 -12.29 -20.34
N ARG A 166 4.07 -11.61 -19.37
CA ARG A 166 5.48 -11.20 -19.32
C ARG A 166 6.29 -12.27 -18.57
N VAL A 167 6.84 -13.20 -19.29
CA VAL A 167 7.48 -14.44 -18.76
C VAL A 167 8.53 -14.19 -17.67
N ASN A 168 9.22 -13.06 -17.68
CA ASN A 168 10.30 -12.72 -16.74
C ASN A 168 9.92 -11.66 -15.70
N ALA A 169 8.66 -11.19 -15.64
CA ALA A 169 8.28 -10.14 -14.71
C ALA A 169 8.43 -10.56 -13.23
N TRP A 170 8.24 -11.84 -12.92
CA TRP A 170 8.45 -12.41 -11.58
C TRP A 170 9.86 -12.16 -11.01
N LYS A 171 10.86 -11.98 -11.87
CA LYS A 171 12.23 -11.67 -11.43
C LYS A 171 12.31 -10.31 -10.72
N TYR A 172 11.49 -9.33 -11.14
CA TYR A 172 11.38 -8.06 -10.43
C TYR A 172 10.84 -8.27 -9.00
N ARG A 173 9.76 -9.03 -8.84
CA ARG A 173 9.21 -9.40 -7.52
C ARG A 173 10.28 -10.03 -6.64
N ASP A 174 11.02 -11.00 -7.16
CA ASP A 174 12.05 -11.72 -6.41
C ASP A 174 13.21 -10.79 -6.00
N SER A 175 13.62 -9.85 -6.88
CA SER A 175 14.61 -8.83 -6.54
C SER A 175 14.10 -7.86 -5.46
N VAL A 176 12.81 -7.51 -5.48
CA VAL A 176 12.19 -6.69 -4.42
C VAL A 176 12.16 -7.43 -3.09
N ILE A 177 11.77 -8.72 -3.07
CA ILE A 177 11.81 -9.56 -1.86
C ILE A 177 13.23 -9.63 -1.29
N SER A 178 14.21 -9.86 -2.15
CA SER A 178 15.63 -9.91 -1.77
C SER A 178 16.10 -8.58 -1.17
N ALA A 179 15.71 -7.45 -1.76
CA ALA A 179 16.09 -6.12 -1.30
C ALA A 179 15.55 -5.84 0.11
N PHE A 180 14.28 -6.16 0.39
CA PHE A 180 13.70 -6.01 1.73
C PHE A 180 14.33 -6.97 2.74
N ASN A 181 14.55 -8.24 2.39
CA ASN A 181 15.18 -9.21 3.29
C ASN A 181 16.61 -8.80 3.70
N LYS A 182 17.37 -8.25 2.77
CA LYS A 182 18.75 -7.78 3.02
C LYS A 182 18.81 -6.36 3.58
N ASP A 183 17.65 -5.74 3.85
CA ASP A 183 17.56 -4.34 4.27
C ASP A 183 18.41 -3.41 3.39
N LEU A 184 18.28 -3.57 2.05
CA LEU A 184 18.95 -2.70 1.09
C LEU A 184 18.60 -1.25 1.42
N PRO A 185 19.58 -0.33 1.58
CA PRO A 185 19.28 1.08 1.80
C PRO A 185 18.25 1.61 0.80
N PHE A 186 17.21 2.28 1.27
CA PHE A 186 16.09 2.64 0.42
C PHE A 186 16.48 3.64 -0.69
N ASP A 187 17.48 4.48 -0.44
CA ASP A 187 18.08 5.34 -1.46
C ASP A 187 18.75 4.53 -2.59
N GLN A 188 19.46 3.45 -2.27
CA GLN A 188 20.02 2.53 -3.26
C GLN A 188 18.90 1.75 -3.98
N PHE A 189 17.87 1.31 -3.25
CA PHE A 189 16.71 0.65 -3.83
C PHE A 189 16.02 1.54 -4.89
N VAL A 190 15.88 2.85 -4.63
CA VAL A 190 15.36 3.83 -5.61
C VAL A 190 16.28 3.97 -6.81
N ARG A 191 17.57 4.15 -6.58
CA ARG A 191 18.57 4.30 -7.67
C ARG A 191 18.61 3.07 -8.58
N TYR A 192 18.56 1.86 -8.01
CA TYR A 192 18.56 0.62 -8.81
C TYR A 192 17.32 0.47 -9.68
N GLN A 193 16.17 0.96 -9.25
CA GLN A 193 14.96 0.95 -10.06
C GLN A 193 15.00 1.92 -11.25
N LEU A 194 15.84 2.95 -11.17
CA LEU A 194 16.04 3.96 -12.21
C LEU A 194 17.35 3.78 -12.98
N SER A 195 18.08 2.69 -12.76
CA SER A 195 19.31 2.40 -13.53
C SER A 195 18.97 1.88 -14.93
N PRO A 196 19.48 2.49 -16.01
CA PRO A 196 19.16 2.10 -17.38
C PRO A 196 19.82 0.76 -17.80
N THR A 197 21.05 0.53 -17.39
CA THR A 197 21.86 -0.63 -17.85
C THR A 197 21.86 -1.79 -16.88
N GLY A 198 21.79 -1.52 -15.58
CA GLY A 198 21.91 -2.51 -14.52
C GLY A 198 23.34 -3.03 -14.31
N ASN A 199 24.35 -2.49 -14.97
CA ASN A 199 25.75 -2.94 -14.83
C ASN A 199 26.34 -2.62 -13.46
N GLU A 200 25.84 -1.59 -12.81
CA GLU A 200 26.25 -1.15 -11.45
C GLU A 200 25.43 -1.80 -10.34
N ILE A 201 24.44 -2.63 -10.70
CA ILE A 201 23.52 -3.28 -9.75
C ILE A 201 24.04 -4.69 -9.45
N PRO A 202 24.21 -5.07 -8.17
CA PRO A 202 24.51 -6.45 -7.79
C PRO A 202 23.48 -7.43 -8.37
N ASP A 203 23.91 -8.65 -8.74
CA ASP A 203 23.09 -9.61 -9.49
C ASP A 203 21.73 -9.92 -8.83
N ASN A 204 21.68 -10.01 -7.51
CA ASN A 204 20.45 -10.24 -6.75
C ASN A 204 19.43 -9.08 -6.79
N TYR A 205 19.84 -7.89 -7.24
CA TYR A 205 18.99 -6.71 -7.38
C TYR A 205 18.83 -6.23 -8.82
N LYS A 206 19.47 -6.91 -9.78
CA LYS A 206 19.58 -6.49 -11.18
C LYS A 206 18.24 -6.28 -11.87
N GLU A 207 17.22 -7.00 -11.45
CA GLU A 207 15.89 -6.89 -12.06
C GLU A 207 15.04 -5.74 -11.48
N LEU A 208 15.54 -5.02 -10.46
CA LEU A 208 14.86 -3.81 -9.96
C LEU A 208 14.68 -2.76 -11.06
N LYS A 209 15.60 -2.70 -12.05
CA LYS A 209 15.48 -1.82 -13.23
C LYS A 209 14.21 -2.05 -14.06
N GLN A 210 13.53 -3.19 -13.91
CA GLN A 210 12.26 -3.45 -14.59
C GLN A 210 11.14 -2.48 -14.15
N PHE A 211 11.26 -1.80 -12.99
CA PHE A 211 10.29 -0.80 -12.51
C PHE A 211 9.83 0.16 -13.61
N VAL A 212 10.77 0.64 -14.43
CA VAL A 212 10.50 1.59 -15.51
C VAL A 212 9.55 1.00 -16.55
N GLN A 213 9.56 -0.33 -16.75
CA GLN A 213 8.80 -1.02 -17.78
C GLN A 213 7.57 -1.76 -17.27
N LEU A 214 7.24 -1.64 -15.97
CA LEU A 214 6.12 -2.40 -15.38
C LEU A 214 4.73 -1.93 -15.86
N GLY A 215 4.59 -0.70 -16.37
CA GLY A 215 3.30 -0.16 -16.82
C GLY A 215 2.59 -1.00 -17.87
N THR A 216 1.31 -0.70 -18.09
CA THR A 216 0.50 -1.33 -19.14
C THR A 216 1.03 -0.98 -20.54
N LYS A 217 0.70 -1.81 -21.54
CA LYS A 217 1.06 -1.55 -22.93
C LYS A 217 -0.19 -1.38 -23.79
N LEU A 218 -0.13 -0.45 -24.72
CA LEU A 218 -1.15 -0.33 -25.76
C LEU A 218 -1.03 -1.49 -26.78
N GLN A 219 -2.14 -1.81 -27.45
CA GLN A 219 -2.21 -2.87 -28.47
C GLN A 219 -1.11 -2.74 -29.53
N ASN A 220 -0.74 -3.88 -30.12
CA ASN A 220 0.30 -3.93 -31.15
C ASN A 220 0.00 -3.06 -32.38
N ASN A 221 -1.28 -2.89 -32.74
CA ASN A 221 -1.76 -2.06 -33.84
C ASN A 221 -2.01 -0.58 -33.47
N ALA A 222 -1.87 -0.19 -32.20
CA ALA A 222 -2.01 1.20 -31.80
C ALA A 222 -0.94 2.10 -32.43
N ASN A 223 -1.27 3.39 -32.63
CA ASN A 223 -0.36 4.37 -33.17
C ASN A 223 0.95 4.44 -32.38
N PRO A 224 2.12 4.43 -33.02
CA PRO A 224 3.41 4.50 -32.32
C PRO A 224 3.56 5.72 -31.41
N ASN A 225 2.99 6.86 -31.79
CA ASN A 225 3.01 8.06 -30.95
C ASN A 225 2.17 7.87 -29.69
N ASP A 226 0.98 7.26 -29.80
CA ASP A 226 0.14 6.95 -28.64
C ASP A 226 0.86 5.98 -27.69
N LYS A 227 1.53 4.95 -28.22
CA LYS A 227 2.34 4.01 -27.43
C LYS A 227 3.45 4.71 -26.66
N GLN A 228 4.22 5.57 -27.34
CA GLN A 228 5.32 6.30 -26.71
C GLN A 228 4.82 7.16 -25.55
N PHE A 229 3.78 7.98 -25.79
CA PHE A 229 3.25 8.86 -24.75
C PHE A 229 2.46 8.13 -23.67
N HIS A 230 1.84 7.00 -23.97
CA HIS A 230 1.26 6.14 -22.95
C HIS A 230 2.32 5.70 -21.93
N HIS A 231 3.43 5.14 -22.40
CA HIS A 231 4.52 4.70 -21.52
C HIS A 231 5.19 5.86 -20.78
N LEU A 232 5.44 6.98 -21.45
CA LEU A 232 6.03 8.16 -20.82
C LEU A 232 5.13 8.73 -19.72
N ASN A 233 3.83 8.86 -19.98
CA ASN A 233 2.87 9.37 -18.99
C ASN A 233 2.75 8.43 -17.80
N ASP A 234 2.72 7.11 -18.03
CA ASP A 234 2.66 6.10 -16.99
C ASP A 234 3.87 6.16 -16.06
N ILE A 235 5.10 6.14 -16.62
CA ILE A 235 6.32 6.14 -15.78
C ILE A 235 6.51 7.46 -15.04
N VAL A 236 6.20 8.60 -15.65
CA VAL A 236 6.27 9.91 -15.00
C VAL A 236 5.29 9.99 -13.84
N SER A 237 4.02 9.62 -14.07
CA SER A 237 2.99 9.61 -13.02
C SER A 237 3.33 8.64 -11.90
N THR A 238 3.82 7.44 -12.24
CA THR A 238 4.21 6.44 -11.23
C THR A 238 5.43 6.89 -10.43
N THR A 239 6.44 7.48 -11.08
CA THR A 239 7.64 8.01 -10.40
C THR A 239 7.25 9.12 -9.42
N GLY A 240 6.37 10.04 -9.83
CA GLY A 240 5.85 11.09 -8.97
C GLY A 240 5.10 10.53 -7.75
N SER A 241 4.14 9.65 -7.96
CA SER A 241 3.33 9.08 -6.87
C SER A 241 4.14 8.11 -5.99
N ALA A 242 4.99 7.26 -6.59
CA ALA A 242 5.75 6.25 -5.85
C ALA A 242 6.85 6.84 -4.97
N PHE A 243 7.61 7.80 -5.45
CA PHE A 243 8.77 8.34 -4.75
C PHE A 243 8.52 9.70 -4.08
N LEU A 244 7.70 10.54 -4.70
CA LEU A 244 7.45 11.90 -4.20
C LEU A 244 6.08 12.08 -3.55
N GLY A 245 5.16 11.10 -3.74
CA GLY A 245 3.77 11.30 -3.32
C GLY A 245 3.15 12.53 -4.00
N LEU A 246 3.47 12.82 -5.26
CA LEU A 246 2.95 13.95 -6.01
C LEU A 246 2.20 13.48 -7.26
N SER A 247 1.11 14.17 -7.57
CA SER A 247 0.29 13.91 -8.76
C SER A 247 0.79 14.72 -9.95
N PHE A 248 1.52 14.08 -10.88
CA PHE A 248 2.07 14.75 -12.07
C PHE A 248 1.07 14.86 -13.21
N GLY A 249 0.01 14.05 -13.20
CA GLY A 249 -0.88 13.88 -14.35
C GLY A 249 -1.56 15.16 -14.85
N CYS A 250 -1.92 16.08 -13.95
CA CYS A 250 -2.55 17.36 -14.29
C CYS A 250 -1.60 18.28 -15.09
N ALA A 251 -0.30 18.25 -14.74
CA ALA A 251 0.70 19.11 -15.39
C ALA A 251 1.01 18.72 -16.85
N ARG A 252 0.48 17.59 -17.34
CA ARG A 252 0.61 17.17 -18.72
C ARG A 252 -0.05 18.12 -19.73
N CYS A 253 -1.20 18.71 -19.35
CA CYS A 253 -2.03 19.50 -20.29
C CYS A 253 -1.94 21.00 -20.04
N HIS A 254 -1.78 21.41 -18.79
CA HIS A 254 -1.70 22.80 -18.32
C HIS A 254 -0.84 22.82 -17.05
N ASP A 255 -0.37 23.97 -16.63
CA ASP A 255 0.30 24.08 -15.32
C ASP A 255 -0.57 23.48 -14.24
N HIS A 256 0.06 22.76 -13.28
CA HIS A 256 -0.69 22.12 -12.21
C HIS A 256 -1.55 23.16 -11.46
N PRO A 257 -2.86 22.90 -11.26
CA PRO A 257 -3.77 23.96 -10.78
C PRO A 257 -3.43 24.46 -9.38
N VAL A 258 -2.80 23.65 -8.55
CA VAL A 258 -2.50 23.98 -7.15
C VAL A 258 -1.04 23.74 -6.77
N ASP A 259 -0.44 22.62 -7.17
CA ASP A 259 0.95 22.31 -6.86
C ASP A 259 1.90 23.17 -7.71
N PRO A 260 3.08 23.56 -7.18
CA PRO A 260 4.02 24.41 -7.92
C PRO A 260 4.80 23.61 -8.97
N MET A 261 4.08 23.10 -9.96
CA MET A 261 4.59 22.35 -11.11
C MET A 261 4.03 22.93 -12.40
N THR A 262 4.91 23.28 -13.32
CA THR A 262 4.51 23.77 -14.65
C THR A 262 4.41 22.64 -15.67
N THR A 263 3.65 22.85 -16.75
CA THR A 263 3.63 21.94 -17.91
C THR A 263 5.03 21.73 -18.48
N GLU A 264 5.84 22.78 -18.49
CA GLU A 264 7.23 22.68 -18.96
C GLU A 264 8.04 21.73 -18.11
N GLU A 265 8.00 21.85 -16.78
CA GLU A 265 8.69 20.95 -15.85
C GLU A 265 8.21 19.50 -16.00
N TYR A 266 6.91 19.29 -16.25
CA TYR A 266 6.40 17.96 -16.56
C TYR A 266 7.10 17.35 -17.78
N TYR A 267 7.26 18.12 -18.87
CA TYR A 267 7.93 17.62 -20.07
C TYR A 267 9.45 17.58 -19.95
N GLN A 268 10.07 18.41 -19.11
CA GLN A 268 11.48 18.28 -18.74
C GLN A 268 11.73 16.99 -17.97
N PHE A 269 10.84 16.65 -17.04
CA PHE A 269 10.88 15.38 -16.30
C PHE A 269 10.61 14.18 -17.23
N THR A 270 9.66 14.30 -18.14
CA THR A 270 9.37 13.31 -19.20
C THR A 270 10.59 13.07 -20.09
N ALA A 271 11.37 14.11 -20.39
CA ALA A 271 12.56 14.03 -21.23
C ALA A 271 13.65 13.11 -20.65
N ILE A 272 13.65 12.87 -19.35
CA ILE A 272 14.58 11.93 -18.68
C ILE A 272 14.35 10.50 -19.19
N PHE A 273 13.10 10.12 -19.45
CA PHE A 273 12.71 8.78 -19.89
C PHE A 273 12.56 8.65 -21.40
N PHE A 274 12.71 9.74 -22.15
CA PHE A 274 12.30 9.81 -23.55
C PHE A 274 12.98 8.76 -24.43
N GLU A 275 14.29 8.56 -24.29
CA GLU A 275 15.06 7.62 -25.11
C GLU A 275 14.69 6.15 -24.78
N GLN A 276 14.34 5.86 -23.52
CA GLN A 276 13.94 4.52 -23.07
C GLN A 276 12.65 4.03 -23.77
N PHE A 277 11.74 4.94 -24.10
CA PHE A 277 10.45 4.63 -24.70
C PHE A 277 10.32 5.08 -26.15
N LYS A 278 11.43 5.40 -26.81
CA LYS A 278 11.44 5.71 -28.23
C LYS A 278 11.08 4.49 -29.05
N VAL A 279 9.87 4.47 -29.61
CA VAL A 279 9.38 3.35 -30.42
C VAL A 279 10.16 3.31 -31.73
N GLN A 280 10.88 2.20 -31.98
CA GLN A 280 11.52 1.98 -33.26
C GLN A 280 10.47 1.63 -34.33
N PRO A 281 10.40 2.35 -35.47
CA PRO A 281 9.50 1.99 -36.55
C PRO A 281 9.91 0.62 -37.09
N LYS A 282 8.97 -0.33 -37.15
CA LYS A 282 9.20 -1.58 -37.88
C LYS A 282 9.26 -1.28 -39.39
N ALA A 283 10.20 -1.89 -40.07
CA ALA A 283 10.45 -1.69 -41.50
C ALA A 283 9.37 -2.24 -42.45
N SER A 284 8.09 -2.37 -42.04
CA SER A 284 6.99 -2.81 -42.89
C SER A 284 6.26 -1.62 -43.52
N SER A 285 5.82 -1.76 -44.75
CA SER A 285 5.39 -0.75 -45.73
C SER A 285 4.19 0.15 -45.38
N LYS A 286 3.68 0.14 -44.14
CA LYS A 286 2.59 1.00 -43.63
C LYS A 286 2.85 1.58 -42.26
N THR A 287 4.09 1.93 -41.94
CA THR A 287 4.45 2.48 -40.63
C THR A 287 4.05 3.96 -40.54
N ILE A 288 3.18 4.23 -39.57
CA ILE A 288 2.92 5.62 -39.16
C ILE A 288 4.22 6.16 -38.53
N PRO A 289 4.80 7.26 -39.08
CA PRO A 289 6.06 7.78 -38.55
C PRO A 289 5.86 8.34 -37.12
N LEU A 290 6.92 8.23 -36.30
CA LEU A 290 6.98 8.99 -35.07
C LEU A 290 7.04 10.48 -35.39
N ARG A 291 6.07 11.22 -34.87
CA ARG A 291 6.01 12.68 -35.05
C ARG A 291 6.88 13.40 -34.03
N VAL A 292 6.99 12.86 -32.83
CA VAL A 292 7.79 13.44 -31.74
C VAL A 292 9.05 12.61 -31.57
N THR A 293 10.15 13.08 -32.13
CA THR A 293 11.47 12.41 -32.08
C THR A 293 12.44 13.03 -31.08
N THR A 294 12.07 14.18 -30.53
CA THR A 294 12.84 14.90 -29.49
C THR A 294 11.90 15.33 -28.36
N PRO A 295 12.36 15.43 -27.12
CA PRO A 295 11.56 15.92 -26.02
C PRO A 295 10.96 17.29 -26.32
N THR A 296 9.64 17.39 -26.22
CA THR A 296 8.88 18.58 -26.64
C THR A 296 7.64 18.72 -25.77
N VAL A 297 7.30 19.93 -25.39
CA VAL A 297 6.03 20.25 -24.74
C VAL A 297 4.89 19.95 -25.70
N LEU A 298 3.88 19.21 -25.23
CA LEU A 298 2.66 18.96 -26.01
C LEU A 298 1.56 19.91 -25.53
N LYS A 299 1.01 20.70 -26.43
CA LYS A 299 -0.13 21.59 -26.12
C LYS A 299 -1.34 20.72 -25.75
N ASN A 300 -1.95 20.97 -24.60
CA ASN A 300 -3.06 20.19 -24.06
C ASN A 300 -2.79 18.68 -23.97
N GLY A 301 -1.52 18.27 -23.85
CA GLY A 301 -1.14 16.86 -23.77
C GLY A 301 -1.27 16.08 -25.09
N ASP A 302 -1.52 16.76 -26.21
CA ASP A 302 -1.73 16.12 -27.52
C ASP A 302 -0.43 16.14 -28.36
N TRP A 303 0.09 14.96 -28.68
CA TRP A 303 1.28 14.80 -29.52
C TRP A 303 1.13 15.32 -30.95
N LYS A 304 -0.10 15.63 -31.40
CA LYS A 304 -0.37 16.30 -32.68
C LYS A 304 -0.09 17.80 -32.64
N SER A 305 -0.07 18.38 -31.43
CA SER A 305 0.07 19.83 -31.21
C SER A 305 1.37 20.14 -30.45
N LEU A 306 2.46 20.29 -31.20
CA LEU A 306 3.80 20.50 -30.66
C LEU A 306 4.01 21.93 -30.14
N GLY A 307 4.65 22.04 -28.98
CA GLY A 307 5.15 23.29 -28.41
C GLY A 307 6.68 23.42 -28.56
N LYS A 308 7.33 24.02 -27.58
CA LYS A 308 8.79 24.18 -27.56
C LYS A 308 9.50 22.88 -27.21
N LYS A 309 10.71 22.70 -27.74
CA LYS A 309 11.61 21.62 -27.30
C LYS A 309 12.07 21.88 -25.88
N VAL A 310 12.28 20.80 -25.13
CA VAL A 310 12.77 20.87 -23.76
C VAL A 310 13.98 19.93 -23.57
N THR A 311 14.81 20.27 -22.61
CA THR A 311 15.90 19.41 -22.12
C THR A 311 15.45 18.68 -20.85
N PRO A 312 16.06 17.55 -20.48
CA PRO A 312 15.78 16.88 -19.19
C PRO A 312 15.93 17.84 -18.01
N GLY A 313 15.08 17.71 -17.01
CA GLY A 313 15.10 18.53 -15.81
C GLY A 313 14.25 17.96 -14.69
N PHE A 314 14.43 18.49 -13.50
CA PHE A 314 13.72 18.11 -12.28
C PHE A 314 12.76 19.22 -11.84
N LEU A 315 11.97 18.98 -10.79
CA LEU A 315 11.07 19.99 -10.24
C LEU A 315 11.85 21.09 -9.51
N ASN A 316 11.76 22.32 -10.01
CA ASN A 316 12.49 23.47 -9.46
C ASN A 316 12.22 23.69 -7.95
N VAL A 317 10.97 23.46 -7.52
CA VAL A 317 10.57 23.65 -6.13
C VAL A 317 11.30 22.71 -5.14
N LEU A 318 11.83 21.59 -5.62
CA LEU A 318 12.59 20.61 -4.82
C LEU A 318 14.10 20.71 -5.06
N MET A 319 14.58 21.71 -5.77
CA MET A 319 16.01 21.89 -6.08
C MET A 319 16.61 23.06 -5.31
N LYS A 320 17.77 22.83 -4.68
CA LYS A 320 18.65 23.88 -4.12
C LYS A 320 19.92 24.11 -4.96
N LYS A 321 20.11 23.31 -5.99
CA LYS A 321 21.18 23.40 -6.96
C LYS A 321 20.60 23.36 -8.37
N PRO A 322 21.27 23.91 -9.38
CA PRO A 322 20.79 23.86 -10.76
C PRO A 322 20.80 22.42 -11.30
N ASN A 323 19.99 22.15 -12.34
CA ASN A 323 19.82 20.82 -12.95
C ASN A 323 21.14 20.10 -13.25
N ASN A 324 22.16 20.80 -13.74
CA ASN A 324 23.46 20.23 -14.10
C ASN A 324 24.28 19.74 -12.90
N TYR A 325 23.83 19.97 -11.67
CA TYR A 325 24.45 19.37 -10.48
C TYR A 325 24.28 17.85 -10.45
N TRP A 326 23.14 17.33 -10.95
CA TRP A 326 22.85 15.89 -11.02
C TRP A 326 22.87 15.35 -12.44
N LEU A 327 22.47 16.17 -13.45
CA LEU A 327 22.31 15.73 -14.82
C LEU A 327 23.67 15.54 -15.50
N ASP A 328 24.00 14.29 -15.76
CA ASP A 328 24.93 13.87 -16.78
C ASP A 328 24.16 13.75 -18.10
N LEU A 329 24.44 14.62 -19.06
CA LEU A 329 23.69 14.70 -20.32
C LEU A 329 24.11 13.62 -21.33
N GLU A 330 25.27 12.98 -21.14
CA GLU A 330 25.80 12.10 -22.15
C GLU A 330 25.14 10.72 -22.14
N ASP A 331 24.89 10.06 -20.97
CA ASP A 331 24.33 8.70 -21.02
C ASP A 331 23.42 8.26 -19.85
N HIS A 332 23.35 9.01 -18.73
CA HIS A 332 22.77 8.46 -17.49
C HIS A 332 21.63 9.27 -16.86
N LYS A 333 20.73 9.84 -17.68
CA LYS A 333 19.65 10.73 -17.21
C LYS A 333 18.74 10.10 -16.15
N MET A 334 18.43 8.81 -16.25
CA MET A 334 17.63 8.10 -15.25
C MET A 334 18.39 7.88 -13.95
N LEU A 335 19.71 7.60 -14.02
CA LEU A 335 20.54 7.52 -12.82
C LEU A 335 20.64 8.89 -12.14
N SER A 336 20.77 9.96 -12.92
CA SER A 336 20.74 11.34 -12.43
C SER A 336 19.42 11.65 -11.70
N LEU A 337 18.29 11.14 -12.21
CA LEU A 337 17.00 11.21 -11.52
C LEU A 337 17.04 10.47 -10.17
N GLY A 338 17.61 9.26 -10.14
CA GLY A 338 17.79 8.49 -8.90
C GLY A 338 18.63 9.26 -7.88
N ASN A 339 19.70 9.90 -8.30
CA ASN A 339 20.57 10.72 -7.44
C ASN A 339 19.81 11.95 -6.91
N TRP A 340 19.07 12.68 -7.74
CA TRP A 340 18.26 13.82 -7.31
C TRP A 340 17.15 13.42 -6.33
N LEU A 341 16.46 12.29 -6.58
CA LEU A 341 15.41 11.78 -5.70
C LEU A 341 15.93 11.42 -4.32
N THR A 342 17.17 10.97 -4.22
CA THR A 342 17.76 10.49 -2.95
C THR A 342 18.65 11.51 -2.25
N ASP A 343 18.92 12.65 -2.88
CA ASP A 343 19.70 13.75 -2.30
C ASP A 343 18.86 14.52 -1.28
N SER A 344 19.14 14.28 0.01
CA SER A 344 18.44 14.94 1.13
C SER A 344 18.98 16.34 1.43
N GLU A 345 20.09 16.74 0.86
CA GLU A 345 20.69 18.06 1.08
C GLU A 345 20.23 19.09 0.04
N HIS A 346 20.27 18.71 -1.22
CA HIS A 346 20.03 19.63 -2.33
C HIS A 346 18.86 19.27 -3.24
N GLY A 347 18.38 18.02 -3.20
CA GLY A 347 17.34 17.46 -4.05
C GLY A 347 16.05 17.10 -3.31
N ALA A 348 15.39 16.06 -3.79
CA ALA A 348 14.06 15.63 -3.31
C ALA A 348 14.10 14.65 -2.13
N GLY A 349 15.27 14.28 -1.60
CA GLY A 349 15.43 13.22 -0.61
C GLY A 349 14.65 13.44 0.70
N ASN A 350 14.40 14.68 1.08
CA ASN A 350 13.56 14.98 2.25
C ASN A 350 12.10 14.52 2.04
N LEU A 351 11.55 14.78 0.87
CA LEU A 351 10.19 14.35 0.52
C LEU A 351 10.14 12.83 0.36
N LEU A 352 11.11 12.23 -0.32
CA LEU A 352 11.24 10.76 -0.45
C LEU A 352 11.22 10.08 0.93
N ALA A 353 12.00 10.60 1.90
CA ALA A 353 12.05 10.06 3.26
C ALA A 353 10.69 10.14 3.96
N ARG A 354 9.98 11.26 3.87
CA ARG A 354 8.62 11.41 4.41
C ARG A 354 7.64 10.42 3.79
N VAL A 355 7.69 10.23 2.47
CA VAL A 355 6.79 9.35 1.73
C VAL A 355 6.98 7.90 2.15
N ILE A 356 8.22 7.40 2.22
CA ILE A 356 8.45 6.01 2.64
C ILE A 356 8.12 5.79 4.12
N ILE A 357 8.46 6.72 5.00
CA ILE A 357 8.07 6.66 6.42
C ILE A 357 6.56 6.59 6.58
N ASN A 358 5.83 7.42 5.85
CA ASN A 358 4.37 7.42 5.90
C ASN A 358 3.76 6.10 5.43
N ARG A 359 4.36 5.43 4.43
CA ARG A 359 3.92 4.10 3.99
C ARG A 359 4.21 3.03 5.03
N LEU A 360 5.41 3.02 5.64
CA LEU A 360 5.69 2.11 6.76
C LEU A 360 4.67 2.28 7.87
N TRP A 361 4.38 3.52 8.24
CA TRP A 361 3.38 3.85 9.25
C TRP A 361 1.98 3.37 8.86
N HIS A 362 1.57 3.64 7.62
CA HIS A 362 0.27 3.22 7.09
C HIS A 362 0.04 1.71 7.22
N TYR A 363 1.00 0.90 6.82
CA TYR A 363 0.87 -0.56 6.88
C TYR A 363 0.90 -1.11 8.31
N HIS A 364 1.55 -0.42 9.24
CA HIS A 364 1.52 -0.81 10.65
C HIS A 364 0.25 -0.37 11.39
N PHE A 365 -0.30 0.80 11.07
CA PHE A 365 -1.44 1.39 11.81
C PHE A 365 -2.77 1.36 11.04
N GLY A 366 -2.77 0.94 9.79
CA GLY A 366 -3.95 0.96 8.91
C GLY A 366 -4.22 2.33 8.28
N GLN A 367 -3.56 3.39 8.77
CA GLN A 367 -3.66 4.74 8.24
C GLN A 367 -2.33 5.47 8.38
N GLY A 368 -1.91 6.20 7.34
CA GLY A 368 -0.70 7.02 7.38
C GLY A 368 -0.81 8.24 8.30
N ILE A 369 0.33 8.78 8.71
CA ILE A 369 0.41 10.11 9.34
C ILE A 369 -0.17 11.15 8.37
N VAL A 370 0.08 10.98 7.08
CA VAL A 370 -0.62 11.63 5.95
C VAL A 370 -1.60 10.62 5.39
N LYS A 371 -2.90 10.91 5.41
CA LYS A 371 -3.97 9.98 5.01
C LYS A 371 -3.93 9.62 3.51
N THR A 372 -3.29 10.43 2.69
CA THR A 372 -3.15 10.28 1.23
C THR A 372 -1.72 9.85 0.85
N PRO A 373 -1.35 8.54 0.90
CA PRO A 373 0.04 8.09 0.76
C PRO A 373 0.69 8.38 -0.60
N ASN A 374 -0.12 8.58 -1.65
CA ASN A 374 0.33 8.93 -2.99
C ASN A 374 0.11 10.41 -3.33
N ASP A 375 -0.37 11.22 -2.36
CA ASP A 375 -0.59 12.64 -2.54
C ASP A 375 -0.18 13.43 -1.29
N PHE A 376 1.00 14.03 -1.35
CA PHE A 376 1.61 14.94 -0.38
C PHE A 376 1.56 16.39 -0.88
N GLY A 377 0.94 16.63 -2.04
CA GLY A 377 0.70 17.94 -2.60
C GLY A 377 -0.33 18.76 -1.81
N ILE A 378 -0.67 19.91 -2.33
CA ILE A 378 -1.56 20.89 -1.67
C ILE A 378 -2.98 20.34 -1.48
N ILE A 379 -3.45 19.46 -2.38
CA ILE A 379 -4.78 18.81 -2.27
C ILE A 379 -4.72 17.63 -1.29
N GLY A 380 -3.54 17.05 -1.07
CA GLY A 380 -3.34 15.93 -0.15
C GLY A 380 -3.66 16.29 1.29
N SER A 381 -3.80 15.27 2.12
CA SER A 381 -4.07 15.45 3.55
C SER A 381 -2.87 16.06 4.27
N THR A 382 -3.13 16.97 5.20
CA THR A 382 -2.09 17.47 6.11
C THR A 382 -1.67 16.35 7.11
N PRO A 383 -0.40 16.30 7.52
CA PRO A 383 0.05 15.28 8.47
C PRO A 383 -0.60 15.46 9.84
N SER A 384 -1.13 14.37 10.40
CA SER A 384 -1.68 14.35 11.76
C SER A 384 -0.62 14.70 12.81
N HIS A 385 0.62 14.25 12.62
CA HIS A 385 1.75 14.45 13.52
C HIS A 385 2.98 14.92 12.73
N PRO A 386 3.04 16.20 12.29
CA PRO A 386 4.10 16.69 11.41
C PRO A 386 5.50 16.55 12.02
N ASN A 387 5.64 16.83 13.30
CA ASN A 387 6.93 16.71 13.99
C ASN A 387 7.41 15.26 14.11
N LEU A 388 6.49 14.31 14.31
CA LEU A 388 6.82 12.88 14.32
C LEU A 388 7.24 12.40 12.93
N LEU A 389 6.54 12.85 11.88
CA LEU A 389 6.88 12.52 10.50
C LEU A 389 8.28 13.00 10.14
N ASP A 390 8.59 14.26 10.46
CA ASP A 390 9.91 14.85 10.21
C ASP A 390 11.00 14.16 11.04
N TRP A 391 10.73 13.85 12.30
CA TRP A 391 11.68 13.15 13.16
C TRP A 391 12.00 11.75 12.63
N LEU A 392 10.98 10.97 12.26
CA LEU A 392 11.16 9.63 11.68
C LEU A 392 11.89 9.68 10.34
N ALA A 393 11.57 10.64 9.47
CA ALA A 393 12.27 10.84 8.20
C ALA A 393 13.75 11.20 8.42
N GLY A 394 14.03 12.05 9.41
CA GLY A 394 15.40 12.36 9.82
C GLY A 394 16.15 11.15 10.39
N GLU A 395 15.48 10.30 11.21
CA GLU A 395 16.07 9.06 11.72
C GLU A 395 16.33 8.04 10.60
N LEU A 396 15.50 7.98 9.57
CA LEU A 396 15.75 7.12 8.40
C LEU A 396 17.02 7.55 7.67
N ILE A 397 17.16 8.84 7.36
CA ILE A 397 18.36 9.38 6.69
C ILE A 397 19.61 9.13 7.54
N LYS A 398 19.54 9.41 8.85
CA LYS A 398 20.64 9.19 9.80
C LYS A 398 21.06 7.72 9.91
N ARG A 399 20.13 6.78 9.69
CA ARG A 399 20.35 5.33 9.69
C ARG A 399 20.63 4.80 8.28
N GLU A 400 21.19 5.65 7.40
CA GLU A 400 21.62 5.27 6.06
C GLU A 400 20.48 4.62 5.25
N TRP A 401 19.25 5.15 5.38
CA TRP A 401 18.06 4.70 4.68
C TRP A 401 17.63 3.24 4.95
N LYS A 402 18.09 2.63 6.05
CA LYS A 402 17.71 1.28 6.47
C LYS A 402 16.28 1.26 7.02
N LEU A 403 15.42 0.37 6.48
CA LEU A 403 14.00 0.33 6.85
C LEU A 403 13.74 -0.52 8.09
N LYS A 404 14.44 -1.65 8.28
CA LYS A 404 14.24 -2.53 9.44
C LYS A 404 14.43 -1.82 10.78
N PRO A 405 15.47 -0.97 10.99
CA PRO A 405 15.60 -0.22 12.23
C PRO A 405 14.44 0.76 12.51
N ILE A 406 13.85 1.35 11.47
CA ILE A 406 12.67 2.21 11.62
C ILE A 406 11.44 1.39 11.97
N GLN A 407 11.25 0.25 11.33
CA GLN A 407 10.14 -0.66 11.67
C GLN A 407 10.27 -1.16 13.11
N LYS A 408 11.49 -1.53 13.54
CA LYS A 408 11.75 -1.88 14.94
C LYS A 408 11.33 -0.76 15.90
N LEU A 409 11.66 0.50 15.60
CA LEU A 409 11.19 1.65 16.39
C LEU A 409 9.65 1.71 16.44
N ILE A 410 8.98 1.55 15.30
CA ILE A 410 7.52 1.63 15.21
C ILE A 410 6.87 0.51 16.04
N VAL A 411 7.24 -0.76 15.82
CA VAL A 411 6.59 -1.90 16.47
C VAL A 411 6.96 -2.04 17.94
N SER A 412 8.09 -1.47 18.38
CA SER A 412 8.51 -1.45 19.80
C SER A 412 7.88 -0.31 20.60
N SER A 413 7.19 0.65 19.95
CA SER A 413 6.56 1.78 20.65
C SER A 413 5.37 1.33 21.52
N ALA A 414 5.13 2.04 22.63
CA ALA A 414 3.92 1.87 23.42
C ALA A 414 2.66 2.15 22.59
N THR A 415 2.74 3.11 21.67
CA THR A 415 1.68 3.46 20.70
C THR A 415 1.26 2.25 19.86
N TYR A 416 2.20 1.47 19.32
CA TYR A 416 1.90 0.25 18.58
C TYR A 416 1.33 -0.85 19.46
N ARG A 417 1.80 -0.92 20.71
CA ARG A 417 1.44 -1.97 21.68
C ARG A 417 0.11 -1.72 22.39
N GLN A 418 -0.53 -0.57 22.23
CA GLN A 418 -1.82 -0.26 22.85
C GLN A 418 -2.86 -1.33 22.55
N LYS A 419 -3.75 -1.58 23.52
CA LYS A 419 -4.95 -2.37 23.29
C LYS A 419 -5.98 -1.59 22.46
N ASN A 420 -6.85 -2.30 21.77
CA ASN A 420 -8.10 -1.75 21.27
C ASN A 420 -8.98 -1.37 22.47
N SER A 421 -9.65 -0.22 22.39
CA SER A 421 -10.53 0.26 23.44
C SER A 421 -11.64 1.10 22.85
N PHE A 422 -12.71 1.22 23.60
CA PHE A 422 -13.85 2.05 23.28
C PHE A 422 -14.05 3.08 24.38
N SER A 423 -14.21 4.37 24.01
CA SER A 423 -14.56 5.46 24.90
C SER A 423 -15.46 6.44 24.16
N THR A 424 -16.71 6.57 24.62
CA THR A 424 -17.67 7.53 24.05
C THR A 424 -17.20 8.97 24.15
N GLU A 425 -16.45 9.31 25.19
CA GLU A 425 -15.86 10.63 25.39
C GLU A 425 -14.78 10.90 24.34
N TYR A 426 -13.83 9.98 24.18
CA TYR A 426 -12.73 10.16 23.24
C TYR A 426 -13.18 10.09 21.77
N LEU A 427 -14.21 9.30 21.47
CA LEU A 427 -14.82 9.27 20.14
C LEU A 427 -15.46 10.61 19.74
N LYS A 428 -15.97 11.42 20.72
CA LYS A 428 -16.46 12.76 20.43
C LYS A 428 -15.34 13.74 20.08
N ILE A 429 -14.12 13.51 20.59
CA ILE A 429 -12.95 14.35 20.36
C ILE A 429 -12.21 13.92 19.08
N ASP A 430 -12.08 12.61 18.86
CA ASP A 430 -11.29 12.02 17.78
C ASP A 430 -11.91 10.69 17.31
N SER A 431 -13.00 10.78 16.56
CA SER A 431 -13.75 9.61 16.03
C SER A 431 -12.90 8.73 15.11
N ASP A 432 -11.99 9.34 14.36
CA ASP A 432 -11.13 8.67 13.39
C ASP A 432 -9.90 8.03 14.03
N ASN A 433 -9.68 8.26 15.32
CA ASN A 433 -8.44 7.87 16.02
C ASN A 433 -7.17 8.45 15.39
N THR A 434 -7.27 9.67 14.88
CA THR A 434 -6.15 10.39 14.25
C THR A 434 -5.03 10.71 15.26
N LEU A 435 -5.40 10.84 16.54
CA LEU A 435 -4.48 11.11 17.66
C LEU A 435 -3.84 9.84 18.22
N LEU A 436 -4.30 8.65 17.80
CA LEU A 436 -3.77 7.34 18.22
C LEU A 436 -3.92 7.06 19.72
N TRP A 437 -5.07 7.43 20.31
CA TRP A 437 -5.37 7.20 21.72
C TRP A 437 -5.63 5.72 22.06
N HIS A 438 -5.91 4.87 21.03
CA HIS A 438 -6.00 3.42 21.16
C HIS A 438 -5.50 2.73 19.88
N ARG A 439 -5.38 1.41 19.89
CA ARG A 439 -5.12 0.64 18.69
C ARG A 439 -6.42 0.33 17.95
N LYS A 440 -6.61 0.94 16.77
CA LYS A 440 -7.77 0.64 15.92
C LYS A 440 -7.57 -0.71 15.21
N PRO A 441 -8.54 -1.62 15.25
CA PRO A 441 -8.50 -2.83 14.45
C PRO A 441 -8.49 -2.49 12.97
N HIS A 442 -7.77 -3.27 12.18
CA HIS A 442 -7.80 -3.16 10.73
C HIS A 442 -7.86 -4.53 10.08
N ARG A 443 -8.54 -4.62 8.94
CA ARG A 443 -8.65 -5.85 8.17
C ARG A 443 -7.31 -6.16 7.50
N LEU A 444 -6.96 -7.44 7.45
CA LEU A 444 -5.84 -7.92 6.65
C LEU A 444 -6.09 -7.74 5.16
N GLU A 445 -5.03 -7.65 4.39
CA GLU A 445 -5.07 -7.65 2.94
C GLU A 445 -5.42 -9.05 2.40
N ALA A 446 -5.98 -9.09 1.19
CA ALA A 446 -6.46 -10.30 0.52
C ALA A 446 -5.44 -11.46 0.55
N GLU A 447 -4.19 -11.15 0.20
CA GLU A 447 -3.11 -12.15 0.18
C GLU A 447 -2.82 -12.71 1.58
N ALA A 448 -2.85 -11.85 2.60
CA ALA A 448 -2.60 -12.27 3.97
C ALA A 448 -3.76 -13.13 4.52
N ILE A 449 -5.00 -12.85 4.12
CA ILE A 449 -6.16 -13.67 4.50
C ILE A 449 -6.05 -15.06 3.89
N ARG A 450 -5.83 -15.16 2.56
CA ARG A 450 -5.68 -16.45 1.87
C ARG A 450 -4.48 -17.24 2.42
N ASP A 451 -3.33 -16.58 2.59
CA ASP A 451 -2.12 -17.23 3.12
C ASP A 451 -2.36 -17.78 4.53
N ARG A 452 -3.09 -17.07 5.39
CA ARG A 452 -3.48 -17.54 6.73
C ARG A 452 -4.40 -18.73 6.69
N MET A 453 -5.40 -18.76 5.82
CA MET A 453 -6.31 -19.90 5.68
C MET A 453 -5.51 -21.16 5.31
N LEU A 454 -4.58 -21.05 4.36
CA LEU A 454 -3.69 -22.14 3.96
C LEU A 454 -2.71 -22.55 5.08
N ASP A 455 -2.17 -21.59 5.84
CA ASP A 455 -1.21 -21.84 6.92
C ASP A 455 -1.88 -22.54 8.11
N VAL A 456 -3.08 -22.11 8.50
CA VAL A 456 -3.89 -22.75 9.56
C VAL A 456 -4.28 -24.17 9.16
N ALA A 457 -4.68 -24.37 7.91
CA ALA A 457 -4.96 -25.70 7.35
C ALA A 457 -3.71 -26.61 7.29
N GLY A 458 -2.50 -26.06 7.44
CA GLY A 458 -1.24 -26.81 7.39
C GLY A 458 -0.80 -27.18 5.97
N VAL A 459 -1.38 -26.54 4.95
CA VAL A 459 -1.14 -26.87 3.53
C VAL A 459 -0.40 -25.77 2.77
N LEU A 460 -0.04 -24.67 3.42
CA LEU A 460 0.69 -23.58 2.78
C LEU A 460 2.09 -24.02 2.35
N ASN A 461 2.33 -23.99 1.05
CA ASN A 461 3.68 -24.17 0.52
C ASN A 461 4.49 -22.87 0.70
N LYS A 462 5.51 -22.92 1.55
CA LYS A 462 6.39 -21.79 1.93
C LYS A 462 7.62 -21.63 1.01
N GLN A 463 7.66 -22.33 -0.11
CA GLN A 463 8.75 -22.19 -1.08
C GLN A 463 8.83 -20.74 -1.59
N MET A 464 10.01 -20.14 -1.47
CA MET A 464 10.26 -18.77 -1.90
C MET A 464 10.85 -18.71 -3.31
N TYR A 465 10.68 -17.55 -3.95
CA TYR A 465 11.25 -17.19 -5.24
C TYR A 465 10.79 -18.06 -6.43
N GLY A 466 11.22 -17.68 -7.63
CA GLY A 466 10.97 -18.41 -8.86
C GLY A 466 9.66 -18.01 -9.57
N PRO A 467 9.36 -18.68 -10.68
CA PRO A 467 8.21 -18.37 -11.53
C PRO A 467 6.89 -18.35 -10.76
N SER A 468 6.01 -17.44 -11.18
CA SER A 468 4.67 -17.32 -10.61
C SER A 468 3.77 -18.48 -11.06
N ILE A 469 2.84 -18.84 -10.20
CA ILE A 469 1.80 -19.83 -10.50
C ILE A 469 0.76 -19.16 -11.39
N PRO A 470 0.51 -19.69 -12.61
CA PRO A 470 -0.51 -19.15 -13.50
C PRO A 470 -1.90 -19.23 -12.87
N ILE A 471 -2.67 -18.13 -12.94
CA ILE A 471 -4.06 -18.08 -12.45
C ILE A 471 -5.10 -18.31 -13.57
N GLY A 472 -4.67 -18.85 -14.71
CA GLY A 472 -5.54 -19.08 -15.86
C GLY A 472 -5.61 -17.86 -16.80
N ASN A 473 -6.67 -17.81 -17.59
CA ASN A 473 -7.00 -16.70 -18.45
C ASN A 473 -8.53 -16.49 -18.43
N TYR A 474 -9.00 -15.40 -19.03
CA TYR A 474 -10.46 -15.08 -19.08
C TYR A 474 -11.35 -16.20 -19.65
N LYS A 475 -10.80 -17.23 -20.26
CA LYS A 475 -11.52 -18.41 -20.80
C LYS A 475 -11.55 -19.61 -19.84
N LYS A 476 -10.73 -19.60 -18.78
CA LYS A 476 -10.65 -20.70 -17.82
C LYS A 476 -10.80 -20.15 -16.42
N THR A 477 -11.81 -20.65 -15.73
CA THR A 477 -11.97 -20.39 -14.30
C THR A 477 -10.72 -20.83 -13.55
N PHE A 478 -10.21 -19.98 -12.69
CA PHE A 478 -9.09 -20.34 -11.82
C PHE A 478 -9.54 -21.44 -10.85
N ASP A 479 -8.79 -22.52 -10.80
CA ASP A 479 -8.97 -23.59 -9.84
C ASP A 479 -7.93 -23.40 -8.71
N ASP A 480 -8.42 -22.95 -7.53
CA ASP A 480 -7.59 -22.82 -6.33
C ASP A 480 -7.37 -24.21 -5.70
N SER A 481 -6.63 -25.04 -6.39
CA SER A 481 -6.30 -26.43 -6.04
C SER A 481 -4.95 -26.53 -5.30
N PRO A 482 -4.62 -27.67 -4.70
CA PRO A 482 -3.34 -27.87 -3.98
C PRO A 482 -2.09 -27.45 -4.74
N LYS A 483 -2.11 -27.47 -6.07
CA LYS A 483 -0.99 -27.01 -6.92
C LYS A 483 -0.74 -25.50 -6.82
N THR A 484 -1.74 -24.76 -6.37
CA THR A 484 -1.69 -23.29 -6.26
C THR A 484 -1.50 -22.80 -4.82
N TRP A 485 -1.44 -23.72 -3.85
CA TRP A 485 -1.40 -23.38 -2.41
C TRP A 485 -0.02 -22.91 -1.92
N ARG A 486 0.58 -22.05 -2.72
CA ARG A 486 1.77 -21.30 -2.37
C ARG A 486 1.36 -19.93 -1.85
N ARG A 487 2.28 -19.18 -1.19
CA ARG A 487 1.98 -17.80 -0.76
C ARG A 487 1.46 -16.97 -1.92
N SER A 488 0.45 -16.16 -1.65
CA SER A 488 -0.29 -15.39 -2.67
C SER A 488 0.58 -14.41 -3.47
N ILE A 489 1.72 -13.96 -2.91
CA ILE A 489 2.69 -13.13 -3.65
C ILE A 489 3.29 -13.86 -4.86
N TYR A 490 3.24 -15.19 -4.90
CA TYR A 490 3.73 -16.02 -6.01
C TYR A 490 2.62 -16.45 -6.98
N LEU A 491 1.38 -16.03 -6.79
CA LEU A 491 0.35 -16.13 -7.81
C LEU A 491 0.62 -15.08 -8.89
N GLN A 492 0.34 -15.44 -10.13
CA GLN A 492 0.58 -14.54 -11.26
C GLN A 492 -0.30 -13.28 -11.14
N ALA A 493 0.33 -12.12 -11.09
CA ALA A 493 -0.36 -10.83 -11.07
C ALA A 493 -0.82 -10.46 -12.50
N HIS A 494 -1.91 -11.08 -12.96
CA HIS A 494 -2.47 -10.86 -14.27
C HIS A 494 -3.39 -9.64 -14.28
N ARG A 495 -3.27 -8.72 -15.24
CA ARG A 495 -4.03 -7.46 -15.24
C ARG A 495 -5.47 -7.62 -15.70
N ALA A 496 -5.69 -8.50 -16.66
CA ALA A 496 -7.01 -8.76 -17.22
C ALA A 496 -7.84 -9.78 -16.47
N VAL A 497 -7.22 -10.54 -15.59
CA VAL A 497 -7.87 -11.63 -14.86
C VAL A 497 -7.52 -11.50 -13.40
N GLU A 498 -8.51 -11.18 -12.60
CA GLU A 498 -8.34 -11.15 -11.16
C GLU A 498 -8.45 -12.57 -10.58
N HIS A 499 -7.65 -12.84 -9.55
CA HIS A 499 -7.78 -14.08 -8.79
C HIS A 499 -9.10 -14.03 -7.98
N PRO A 500 -10.02 -14.99 -8.15
CA PRO A 500 -11.36 -14.91 -7.55
C PRO A 500 -11.33 -14.66 -6.04
N THR A 501 -10.52 -15.42 -5.29
CA THR A 501 -10.43 -15.25 -3.82
C THR A 501 -9.82 -13.90 -3.43
N LEU A 502 -8.82 -13.38 -4.18
CA LEU A 502 -8.17 -12.13 -3.84
C LEU A 502 -9.05 -10.91 -4.15
N SER A 503 -9.83 -10.96 -5.24
CA SER A 503 -10.75 -9.87 -5.61
C SER A 503 -11.85 -9.66 -4.59
N LEU A 504 -12.37 -10.74 -3.97
CA LEU A 504 -13.36 -10.66 -2.89
C LEU A 504 -12.88 -9.89 -1.66
N PHE A 505 -11.57 -9.85 -1.44
CA PHE A 505 -10.92 -9.09 -0.36
C PHE A 505 -10.22 -7.83 -0.86
N ASN A 506 -10.68 -7.24 -1.98
CA ASN A 506 -10.20 -5.98 -2.55
C ASN A 506 -8.68 -5.99 -2.83
N SER A 507 -8.20 -7.00 -3.58
CA SER A 507 -6.86 -6.93 -4.17
C SER A 507 -6.76 -5.69 -5.09
N PRO A 508 -5.62 -5.00 -5.13
CA PRO A 508 -5.50 -3.76 -5.87
C PRO A 508 -5.46 -3.98 -7.38
N ASN A 509 -5.97 -3.00 -8.11
CA ASN A 509 -5.73 -2.90 -9.55
C ASN A 509 -4.21 -2.73 -9.81
N THR A 510 -3.66 -3.56 -10.69
CA THR A 510 -2.23 -3.56 -11.05
C THR A 510 -1.89 -2.62 -12.23
N GLU A 511 -2.83 -1.83 -12.72
CA GLU A 511 -2.63 -0.88 -13.82
C GLU A 511 -2.04 0.45 -13.35
N VAL A 512 -2.31 0.84 -12.12
CA VAL A 512 -1.88 2.12 -11.54
C VAL A 512 -1.17 1.93 -10.21
N SER A 513 -0.39 2.92 -9.79
CA SER A 513 0.22 2.94 -8.46
C SER A 513 -0.83 3.08 -7.36
N VAL A 514 -0.88 2.12 -6.44
CA VAL A 514 -1.81 2.09 -5.32
C VAL A 514 -1.05 2.34 -4.01
N GLY A 515 -1.31 3.48 -3.38
CA GLY A 515 -0.67 3.85 -2.10
C GLY A 515 -1.41 3.35 -0.86
N ALA A 516 -2.72 3.13 -0.97
CA ALA A 516 -3.57 2.56 0.07
C ALA A 516 -4.65 1.70 -0.57
N ARG A 517 -4.91 0.53 0.00
CA ARG A 517 -5.97 -0.38 -0.47
C ARG A 517 -7.31 -0.04 0.17
N SER A 518 -8.41 -0.34 -0.52
CA SER A 518 -9.73 -0.34 0.09
C SER A 518 -9.82 -1.43 1.16
N THR A 519 -10.39 -1.08 2.30
CA THR A 519 -10.60 -2.00 3.44
C THR A 519 -12.08 -2.33 3.65
N SER A 520 -12.96 -1.98 2.70
CA SER A 520 -14.38 -2.33 2.78
C SER A 520 -14.53 -3.86 2.82
N THR A 521 -15.39 -4.34 3.71
CA THR A 521 -15.88 -5.73 3.71
C THR A 521 -17.22 -5.75 3.00
N GLY A 522 -17.24 -6.32 1.81
CA GLY A 522 -18.51 -6.56 1.09
C GLY A 522 -19.20 -7.83 1.61
N GLU A 523 -20.48 -7.94 1.36
CA GLU A 523 -21.29 -9.15 1.64
C GLU A 523 -20.68 -10.39 0.98
N GLU A 524 -20.04 -10.21 -0.18
CA GLU A 524 -19.40 -11.27 -0.95
C GLU A 524 -18.26 -11.97 -0.19
N SER A 525 -17.48 -11.22 0.60
CA SER A 525 -16.39 -11.81 1.40
C SER A 525 -16.93 -12.69 2.54
N THR A 526 -18.06 -12.31 3.13
CA THR A 526 -18.75 -13.12 4.15
C THR A 526 -19.35 -14.37 3.53
N LEU A 527 -20.01 -14.24 2.37
CA LEU A 527 -20.56 -15.37 1.64
C LEU A 527 -19.48 -16.34 1.16
N PHE A 528 -18.31 -15.85 0.78
CA PHE A 528 -17.17 -16.70 0.44
C PHE A 528 -16.74 -17.55 1.63
N ALA A 529 -16.56 -16.94 2.81
CA ALA A 529 -16.18 -17.66 4.01
C ALA A 529 -17.17 -18.78 4.36
N LEU A 530 -18.47 -18.57 4.11
CA LEU A 530 -19.52 -19.53 4.44
C LEU A 530 -19.72 -20.62 3.37
N ASN A 531 -19.57 -20.30 2.08
CA ASN A 531 -20.08 -21.15 1.00
C ASN A 531 -19.02 -21.62 0.00
N SER A 532 -17.79 -21.10 0.03
CA SER A 532 -16.80 -21.46 -0.99
C SER A 532 -16.29 -22.88 -0.79
N LYS A 533 -16.09 -23.59 -1.93
CA LYS A 533 -15.46 -24.92 -1.94
C LYS A 533 -14.08 -24.87 -1.25
N LEU A 534 -13.28 -23.83 -1.53
CA LEU A 534 -11.97 -23.66 -0.92
C LEU A 534 -12.06 -23.55 0.60
N SER A 535 -13.01 -22.77 1.14
CA SER A 535 -13.17 -22.60 2.59
C SER A 535 -13.46 -23.94 3.29
N TRP A 536 -14.36 -24.75 2.72
CA TRP A 536 -14.68 -26.08 3.25
C TRP A 536 -13.52 -27.07 3.12
N GLU A 537 -12.81 -27.08 2.00
CA GLU A 537 -11.63 -27.93 1.78
C GLU A 537 -10.52 -27.60 2.78
N LEU A 538 -10.28 -26.29 3.02
CA LEU A 538 -9.30 -25.86 4.01
C LEU A 538 -9.75 -26.14 5.45
N ALA A 539 -11.04 -26.09 5.74
CA ALA A 539 -11.58 -26.49 7.04
C ALA A 539 -11.36 -27.98 7.30
N GLU A 540 -11.54 -28.84 6.29
CA GLU A 540 -11.24 -30.27 6.38
C GLU A 540 -9.74 -30.52 6.64
N HIS A 541 -8.85 -29.84 5.94
CA HIS A 541 -7.40 -29.93 6.21
C HIS A 541 -7.04 -29.43 7.61
N PHE A 542 -7.69 -28.35 8.07
CA PHE A 542 -7.48 -27.83 9.41
C PHE A 542 -7.95 -28.84 10.48
N ALA A 543 -9.11 -29.47 10.28
CA ALA A 543 -9.61 -30.54 11.16
C ALA A 543 -8.63 -31.73 11.22
N LYS A 544 -8.14 -32.21 10.07
CA LYS A 544 -7.11 -33.27 10.01
C LYS A 544 -5.83 -32.89 10.76
N ARG A 545 -5.42 -31.62 10.63
CA ARG A 545 -4.24 -31.13 11.36
C ARG A 545 -4.44 -31.17 12.86
N ILE A 546 -5.61 -30.75 13.36
CA ILE A 546 -5.92 -30.78 14.80
C ILE A 546 -6.00 -32.20 15.33
N ASP A 547 -6.65 -33.11 14.61
CA ASP A 547 -6.75 -34.52 14.95
C ASP A 547 -5.37 -35.16 15.10
N GLY A 548 -4.41 -34.78 14.23
CA GLY A 548 -3.01 -35.20 14.30
C GLY A 548 -2.21 -34.73 15.54
N TYR A 549 -2.72 -33.76 16.33
CA TYR A 549 -2.05 -33.29 17.56
C TYR A 549 -2.25 -34.20 18.79
N SER A 550 -2.74 -35.42 18.61
CA SER A 550 -2.97 -36.39 19.72
C SER A 550 -3.79 -35.81 20.88
N ALA A 551 -4.77 -34.97 20.57
CA ALA A 551 -5.66 -34.40 21.55
C ALA A 551 -6.49 -35.51 22.22
N LYS A 552 -6.47 -35.55 23.55
CA LYS A 552 -7.09 -36.62 24.34
C LYS A 552 -8.58 -36.37 24.63
N ASN A 553 -9.04 -35.14 24.48
CA ASN A 553 -10.42 -34.75 24.77
C ASN A 553 -10.82 -33.51 23.96
N SER A 554 -12.13 -33.20 23.92
CA SER A 554 -12.72 -32.10 23.18
C SER A 554 -12.17 -30.72 23.60
N ASP A 555 -11.85 -30.51 24.88
CA ASP A 555 -11.26 -29.24 25.35
C ASP A 555 -9.88 -28.98 24.73
N GLN A 556 -9.05 -30.01 24.61
CA GLN A 556 -7.74 -29.88 23.94
C GLN A 556 -7.89 -29.64 22.44
N ILE A 557 -8.86 -30.25 21.77
CA ILE A 557 -9.20 -30.04 20.38
C ILE A 557 -9.56 -28.56 20.17
N ILE A 558 -10.48 -28.03 20.97
CA ILE A 558 -10.93 -26.64 20.90
C ILE A 558 -9.75 -25.69 21.19
N ASN A 559 -8.97 -25.96 22.24
CA ASN A 559 -7.81 -25.15 22.56
C ASN A 559 -6.79 -25.09 21.41
N ASN A 560 -6.45 -26.23 20.81
CA ASN A 560 -5.51 -26.31 19.70
C ASN A 560 -6.04 -25.55 18.47
N ALA A 561 -7.33 -25.64 18.19
CA ALA A 561 -7.97 -24.92 17.11
C ALA A 561 -7.86 -23.38 17.29
N TYR A 562 -8.17 -22.89 18.49
CA TYR A 562 -8.05 -21.46 18.81
C TYR A 562 -6.59 -20.99 18.80
N MET A 563 -5.68 -21.79 19.33
CA MET A 563 -4.25 -21.48 19.31
C MET A 563 -3.71 -21.35 17.87
N LEU A 564 -4.09 -22.26 16.98
CA LEU A 564 -3.66 -22.22 15.58
C LEU A 564 -4.31 -21.07 14.79
N ALA A 565 -5.61 -20.87 14.92
CA ALA A 565 -6.33 -19.88 14.13
C ALA A 565 -6.19 -18.45 14.67
N LEU A 566 -6.24 -18.30 16.02
CA LEU A 566 -6.35 -17.01 16.70
C LEU A 566 -5.15 -16.66 17.59
N SER A 567 -4.20 -17.57 17.73
CA SER A 567 -2.98 -17.41 18.55
C SER A 567 -3.28 -17.12 20.04
N ARG A 568 -4.42 -17.60 20.54
CA ARG A 568 -4.85 -17.47 21.93
C ARG A 568 -5.70 -18.68 22.36
N PRO A 569 -5.79 -18.98 23.66
CA PRO A 569 -6.78 -19.96 24.14
C PRO A 569 -8.22 -19.42 23.94
N PRO A 570 -9.23 -20.31 23.89
CA PRO A 570 -10.64 -19.93 23.90
C PRO A 570 -11.03 -19.35 25.26
N SER A 571 -12.07 -18.52 25.32
CA SER A 571 -12.76 -18.17 26.55
C SER A 571 -13.63 -19.34 27.05
N GLN A 572 -14.15 -19.23 28.27
CA GLN A 572 -15.10 -20.24 28.79
C GLN A 572 -16.35 -20.36 27.93
N GLU A 573 -16.88 -19.23 27.43
CA GLU A 573 -18.03 -19.19 26.56
C GLU A 573 -17.74 -19.81 25.18
N GLU A 574 -16.58 -19.47 24.60
CA GLU A 574 -16.11 -20.06 23.34
C GLU A 574 -15.87 -21.56 23.46
N THR A 575 -15.37 -22.02 24.62
CA THR A 575 -15.20 -23.45 24.90
C THR A 575 -16.55 -24.16 24.96
N ALA A 576 -17.54 -23.56 25.63
CA ALA A 576 -18.89 -24.14 25.72
C ALA A 576 -19.56 -24.26 24.34
N ILE A 577 -19.45 -23.22 23.51
CA ILE A 577 -19.94 -23.24 22.11
C ILE A 577 -19.18 -24.31 21.30
N GLY A 578 -17.88 -24.41 21.47
CA GLY A 578 -17.06 -25.41 20.79
C GLY A 578 -17.46 -26.86 21.17
N LEU A 579 -17.75 -27.12 22.44
CA LEU A 579 -18.21 -28.43 22.92
C LEU A 579 -19.59 -28.79 22.33
N ASP A 580 -20.51 -27.82 22.24
CA ASP A 580 -21.82 -28.02 21.64
C ASP A 580 -21.71 -28.34 20.14
N LEU A 581 -20.84 -27.61 19.41
CA LEU A 581 -20.60 -27.86 17.97
C LEU A 581 -19.92 -29.21 17.71
N LEU A 582 -18.99 -29.64 18.56
CA LEU A 582 -18.33 -30.94 18.43
C LEU A 582 -19.26 -32.11 18.76
N GLY A 583 -20.24 -31.92 19.65
CA GLY A 583 -21.24 -32.88 20.00
C GLY A 583 -20.68 -34.26 20.37
N ASN A 584 -21.03 -35.29 19.57
CA ASN A 584 -20.55 -36.68 19.75
C ASN A 584 -19.08 -36.90 19.30
N GLY A 585 -18.36 -35.87 18.84
CA GLY A 585 -16.98 -35.97 18.41
C GLY A 585 -16.78 -36.54 16.99
N GLU A 586 -17.83 -36.56 16.18
CA GLU A 586 -17.71 -36.95 14.77
C GLU A 586 -16.80 -35.99 14.00
N PHE A 587 -16.00 -36.53 13.07
CA PHE A 587 -15.06 -35.74 12.28
C PHE A 587 -15.75 -34.60 11.49
N ASP A 588 -16.96 -34.83 10.97
CA ASP A 588 -17.73 -33.81 10.26
C ASP A 588 -18.07 -32.60 11.16
N ASN A 589 -18.31 -32.82 12.45
CA ASN A 589 -18.55 -31.75 13.40
C ASN A 589 -17.27 -30.94 13.66
N LEU A 590 -16.11 -31.61 13.72
CA LEU A 590 -14.82 -30.94 13.81
C LEU A 590 -14.55 -30.09 12.56
N VAL A 591 -14.88 -30.57 11.36
CA VAL A 591 -14.78 -29.79 10.10
C VAL A 591 -15.66 -28.54 10.16
N LYS A 592 -16.91 -28.67 10.60
CA LYS A 592 -17.82 -27.51 10.77
C LYS A 592 -17.28 -26.50 11.79
N PHE A 593 -16.75 -26.98 12.92
CA PHE A 593 -16.13 -26.11 13.91
C PHE A 593 -14.91 -25.36 13.35
N CYS A 594 -14.03 -26.04 12.64
CA CYS A 594 -12.89 -25.43 11.95
C CYS A 594 -13.35 -24.41 10.90
N HIS A 595 -14.40 -24.71 10.15
CA HIS A 595 -14.97 -23.80 9.17
C HIS A 595 -15.50 -22.51 9.81
N VAL A 596 -16.20 -22.60 10.94
CA VAL A 596 -16.65 -21.43 11.71
C VAL A 596 -15.46 -20.56 12.12
N LEU A 597 -14.37 -21.16 12.62
CA LEU A 597 -13.17 -20.39 13.03
C LEU A 597 -12.49 -19.65 11.89
N LEU A 598 -12.50 -20.20 10.67
CA LEU A 598 -11.98 -19.51 9.48
C LEU A 598 -12.85 -18.33 9.05
N GLY A 599 -14.16 -18.33 9.41
CA GLY A 599 -15.14 -17.31 9.02
C GLY A 599 -15.33 -16.17 10.03
N ILE A 600 -14.78 -16.25 11.24
CA ILE A 600 -15.00 -15.21 12.25
C ILE A 600 -14.18 -13.95 11.99
N ASN A 601 -14.71 -12.80 12.41
CA ASN A 601 -14.05 -11.50 12.21
C ASN A 601 -12.62 -11.46 12.80
N GLU A 602 -12.42 -12.07 13.97
CA GLU A 602 -11.10 -12.08 14.61
C GLU A 602 -10.05 -12.77 13.73
N PHE A 603 -10.42 -13.72 12.87
CA PHE A 603 -9.49 -14.38 11.95
C PHE A 603 -8.92 -13.42 10.91
N ILE A 604 -9.74 -12.51 10.39
CA ILE A 604 -9.38 -11.59 9.29
C ILE A 604 -8.98 -10.18 9.76
N TYR A 605 -9.24 -9.82 11.03
CA TYR A 605 -8.86 -8.54 11.60
C TYR A 605 -7.66 -8.64 12.54
N ILE A 606 -6.84 -7.60 12.53
CA ILE A 606 -5.76 -7.38 13.51
C ILE A 606 -6.26 -6.38 14.55
N HIS A 607 -6.30 -6.82 15.78
CA HIS A 607 -6.73 -6.02 16.94
C HIS A 607 -5.59 -5.31 17.64
#